data_dd823d84ace0b959836edf828a3d8cc7
#
_entry.id   dd823d84ace0b959836edf828a3d8cc7
#
_cell.length_a   1.000
_cell.length_b   1.000
_cell.length_c   1.000
_cell.angle_alpha   90.00
_cell.angle_beta   90.00
_cell.angle_gamma   90.00
#
_symmetry.space_group_name_H-M   'P 1'
#
loop_
_entity.id
_entity.type
_entity.pdbx_description
1 polymer ?
#
loop_
_entity_poly.entity_id
_entity_poly.type
_entity_poly.pdbx_seq_one_letter_code
_entity_poly.pdbx_strand_id
1 'polypeptide(L)'
;MEPTGLKNEFNLQTALVNLINKYINEGSLKPIKDPIFIKFLDKDDHLGLVPSPGAHIVDVDYSGQAKWVYNYVATIKTKSRRIAYDQLNKLSEFLQRLNKTKELVSRSPDHPSTSFIFDSISVSSDVHEIQEDLQGTVTYQLDVAVFVYRKGEF
;
A
#
# COMPACT_ATOMS: atom_id res chain seq x y z
N MET A 1 1.59 26.32 1.66
CA MET A 1 2.71 25.41 1.34
C MET A 1 2.54 24.11 2.10
N GLU A 2 2.56 23.02 1.38
CA GLU A 2 2.41 21.71 2.00
C GLU A 2 3.70 21.25 2.67
N PRO A 3 3.59 20.58 3.81
CA PRO A 3 4.75 19.99 4.45
C PRO A 3 5.42 18.96 3.54
N THR A 4 6.72 19.00 3.49
CA THR A 4 7.52 18.10 2.65
C THR A 4 7.26 16.64 2.98
N GLY A 5 7.06 16.32 4.27
CA GLY A 5 6.79 14.95 4.69
C GLY A 5 5.51 14.36 4.11
N LEU A 6 4.46 15.16 4.02
CA LEU A 6 3.20 14.71 3.43
C LEU A 6 3.34 14.41 1.93
N LYS A 7 4.11 15.22 1.21
CA LYS A 7 4.39 14.96 -0.20
C LYS A 7 5.13 13.66 -0.39
N ASN A 8 6.07 13.34 0.48
CA ASN A 8 6.85 12.11 0.40
C ASN A 8 5.94 10.89 0.60
N GLU A 9 5.06 10.93 1.59
CA GLU A 9 4.11 9.85 1.81
C GLU A 9 3.16 9.67 0.64
N PHE A 10 2.62 10.78 0.13
CA PHE A 10 1.73 10.72 -1.01
C PHE A 10 2.42 10.13 -2.23
N ASN A 11 3.70 10.47 -2.44
CA ASN A 11 4.44 9.92 -3.56
C ASN A 11 4.56 8.40 -3.45
N LEU A 12 4.87 7.88 -2.27
CA LEU A 12 4.97 6.44 -2.06
C LEU A 12 3.62 5.75 -2.25
N GLN A 13 2.58 6.26 -1.62
CA GLN A 13 1.23 5.71 -1.75
C GLN A 13 0.77 5.72 -3.20
N THR A 14 0.95 6.85 -3.87
CA THR A 14 0.55 7.01 -5.27
C THR A 14 1.31 6.06 -6.17
N ALA A 15 2.62 5.93 -5.96
CA ALA A 15 3.44 5.02 -6.75
C ALA A 15 2.98 3.58 -6.57
N LEU A 16 2.70 3.18 -5.34
CA LEU A 16 2.25 1.82 -5.04
C LEU A 16 0.88 1.54 -5.66
N VAL A 17 -0.07 2.45 -5.49
CA VAL A 17 -1.43 2.29 -6.05
C VAL A 17 -1.39 2.26 -7.57
N ASN A 18 -0.60 3.11 -8.19
CA ASN A 18 -0.49 3.12 -9.65
C ASN A 18 0.14 1.84 -10.19
N LEU A 19 1.12 1.29 -9.49
CA LEU A 19 1.72 0.02 -9.88
C LEU A 19 0.71 -1.11 -9.80
N ILE A 20 -0.05 -1.17 -8.71
CA ILE A 20 -1.09 -2.18 -8.54
C ILE A 20 -2.15 -2.04 -9.65
N ASN A 21 -2.61 -0.82 -9.90
CA ASN A 21 -3.65 -0.59 -10.92
C ASN A 21 -3.16 -0.93 -12.33
N LYS A 22 -1.89 -0.74 -12.61
CA LYS A 22 -1.32 -1.15 -13.90
C LYS A 22 -1.51 -2.65 -14.11
N TYR A 23 -1.20 -3.46 -13.11
CA TYR A 23 -1.35 -4.90 -13.22
C TYR A 23 -2.81 -5.35 -13.20
N ILE A 24 -3.68 -4.61 -12.50
CA ILE A 24 -5.11 -4.88 -12.56
C ILE A 24 -5.64 -4.67 -13.97
N ASN A 25 -5.24 -3.57 -14.62
CA ASN A 25 -5.66 -3.28 -15.98
C ASN A 25 -5.18 -4.31 -16.98
N GLU A 26 -4.03 -4.91 -16.74
CA GLU A 26 -3.49 -5.98 -17.59
C GLU A 26 -4.18 -7.33 -17.36
N GLY A 27 -5.03 -7.42 -16.35
CA GLY A 27 -5.71 -8.67 -16.00
C GLY A 27 -4.85 -9.64 -15.21
N SER A 28 -3.69 -9.20 -14.73
CA SER A 28 -2.74 -10.06 -14.02
C SER A 28 -3.11 -10.32 -12.56
N LEU A 29 -4.02 -9.54 -12.01
CA LEU A 29 -4.42 -9.64 -10.61
C LEU A 29 -5.84 -10.14 -10.41
N LYS A 30 -6.35 -10.94 -11.34
CA LYS A 30 -7.66 -11.55 -11.13
C LYS A 30 -7.69 -12.35 -9.83
N PRO A 31 -8.73 -12.28 -9.02
CA PRO A 31 -10.07 -11.74 -9.33
C PRO A 31 -10.24 -10.24 -9.13
N ILE A 32 -9.17 -9.49 -8.86
CA ILE A 32 -9.26 -8.04 -8.73
C ILE A 32 -9.43 -7.45 -10.13
N LYS A 33 -10.58 -6.84 -10.39
CA LYS A 33 -10.93 -6.30 -11.70
C LYS A 33 -10.98 -4.78 -11.74
N ASP A 34 -11.34 -4.17 -10.63
CA ASP A 34 -11.52 -2.73 -10.55
C ASP A 34 -10.30 -2.06 -9.93
N PRO A 35 -9.95 -0.84 -10.39
CA PRO A 35 -8.85 -0.11 -9.79
C PRO A 35 -9.03 0.08 -8.28
N ILE A 36 -7.94 0.04 -7.55
CA ILE A 36 -7.99 0.30 -6.12
C ILE A 36 -7.91 1.80 -5.86
N PHE A 37 -8.39 2.20 -4.71
CA PHE A 37 -8.47 3.61 -4.32
C PHE A 37 -7.46 3.93 -3.21
N ILE A 38 -7.13 5.21 -3.09
CA ILE A 38 -6.15 5.68 -2.10
C ILE A 38 -6.80 6.19 -0.82
N LYS A 39 -8.09 6.04 -0.68
CA LYS A 39 -8.83 6.45 0.53
C LYS A 39 -9.91 5.43 0.84
N PHE A 40 -10.50 5.53 2.03
CA PHE A 40 -11.61 4.68 2.40
C PHE A 40 -12.78 4.89 1.45
N LEU A 41 -13.47 3.78 1.17
CA LEU A 41 -14.51 3.76 0.16
C LEU A 41 -15.90 3.72 0.78
N ASP A 42 -16.81 4.40 0.12
CA ASP A 42 -18.23 4.25 0.39
C ASP A 42 -18.84 3.15 -0.46
N LYS A 43 -18.08 2.58 -1.40
CA LYS A 43 -18.56 1.62 -2.36
C LYS A 43 -18.14 0.21 -2.01
N ASP A 44 -19.11 -0.72 -2.01
CA ASP A 44 -18.86 -2.13 -1.71
C ASP A 44 -18.07 -2.82 -2.83
N ASP A 45 -17.37 -3.89 -2.47
CA ASP A 45 -16.62 -4.76 -3.38
C ASP A 45 -15.45 -4.08 -4.10
N HIS A 46 -14.96 -2.96 -3.56
CA HIS A 46 -13.80 -2.24 -4.11
C HIS A 46 -12.70 -2.17 -3.07
N LEU A 47 -11.48 -2.43 -3.51
CA LEU A 47 -10.31 -2.36 -2.65
C LEU A 47 -9.83 -0.92 -2.49
N GLY A 48 -9.36 -0.61 -1.29
CA GLY A 48 -8.66 0.63 -1.01
C GLY A 48 -7.34 0.33 -0.34
N LEU A 49 -6.38 1.20 -0.53
CA LEU A 49 -5.09 1.15 0.17
C LEU A 49 -4.88 2.50 0.82
N VAL A 50 -4.99 2.54 2.14
CA VAL A 50 -4.95 3.80 2.88
C VAL A 50 -3.81 3.79 3.89
N PRO A 51 -3.24 4.98 4.20
CA PRO A 51 -2.20 5.07 5.21
C PRO A 51 -2.72 4.67 6.59
N SER A 52 -1.85 4.05 7.37
CA SER A 52 -2.06 3.74 8.77
C SER A 52 -1.00 4.48 9.57
N PRO A 53 -1.30 4.87 10.80
CA PRO A 53 -0.31 5.57 11.64
C PRO A 53 0.92 4.71 11.91
N GLY A 54 2.04 5.37 12.25
CA GLY A 54 3.23 4.68 12.69
C GLY A 54 4.43 4.75 11.77
N ALA A 55 4.40 5.58 10.74
CA ALA A 55 5.58 5.79 9.91
C ALA A 55 6.74 6.28 10.77
N HIS A 56 7.90 5.62 10.66
CA HIS A 56 9.07 6.00 11.45
C HIS A 56 10.35 5.47 10.83
N ILE A 57 11.48 6.01 11.29
CA ILE A 57 12.80 5.55 10.88
C ILE A 57 13.12 4.25 11.62
N VAL A 58 13.53 3.23 10.89
CA VAL A 58 13.93 1.95 11.48
C VAL A 58 15.45 1.77 11.50
N ASP A 59 16.18 2.50 10.64
CA ASP A 59 17.63 2.41 10.59
C ASP A 59 18.21 3.61 9.86
N VAL A 60 19.46 3.98 10.19
CA VAL A 60 20.18 5.06 9.51
C VAL A 60 21.59 4.55 9.22
N ASP A 61 22.01 4.63 7.97
CA ASP A 61 23.36 4.20 7.60
C ASP A 61 24.37 5.36 7.67
N TYR A 62 25.64 5.03 7.45
CA TYR A 62 26.71 6.01 7.53
C TYR A 62 26.69 7.05 6.41
N SER A 63 25.99 6.77 5.31
CA SER A 63 25.88 7.70 4.18
C SER A 63 24.79 8.74 4.39
N GLY A 64 24.05 8.67 5.50
CA GLY A 64 22.95 9.56 5.78
C GLY A 64 21.62 9.13 5.18
N GLN A 65 21.53 7.93 4.65
CA GLN A 65 20.27 7.38 4.22
C GLN A 65 19.54 6.78 5.41
N ALA A 66 18.26 7.11 5.53
CA ALA A 66 17.41 6.54 6.56
C ALA A 66 16.47 5.52 5.95
N LYS A 67 16.33 4.39 6.60
CA LYS A 67 15.34 3.38 6.24
C LYS A 67 14.07 3.68 7.03
N TRP A 68 12.99 3.91 6.31
CA TRP A 68 11.69 4.23 6.87
C TRP A 68 10.72 3.08 6.67
N VAL A 69 9.82 2.91 7.61
CA VAL A 69 8.65 2.07 7.41
C VAL A 69 7.42 2.95 7.28
N TYR A 70 6.60 2.66 6.27
CA TYR A 70 5.30 3.30 6.08
C TYR A 70 4.24 2.21 6.14
N ASN A 71 3.25 2.42 6.99
CA ASN A 71 2.20 1.43 7.20
C ASN A 71 0.95 1.80 6.40
N TYR A 72 0.37 0.80 5.75
CA TYR A 72 -0.87 0.94 5.01
C TYR A 72 -1.81 -0.19 5.38
N VAL A 73 -3.09 0.02 5.13
CA VAL A 73 -4.08 -1.05 5.23
C VAL A 73 -4.76 -1.20 3.89
N ALA A 74 -4.83 -2.43 3.42
CA ALA A 74 -5.65 -2.78 2.27
C ALA A 74 -7.00 -3.18 2.83
N THR A 75 -8.07 -2.55 2.36
CA THR A 75 -9.40 -2.73 2.93
C THR A 75 -10.44 -2.93 1.83
N ILE A 76 -11.45 -3.70 2.14
CA ILE A 76 -12.59 -3.93 1.26
C ILE A 76 -13.84 -4.15 2.12
N LYS A 77 -14.94 -3.56 1.68
CA LYS A 77 -16.25 -3.78 2.27
C LYS A 77 -17.04 -4.68 1.34
N THR A 78 -17.57 -5.77 1.86
CA THR A 78 -18.33 -6.70 1.02
C THR A 78 -19.23 -7.57 1.89
N LYS A 79 -20.30 -8.06 1.28
CA LYS A 79 -21.18 -9.07 1.92
C LYS A 79 -20.64 -10.47 1.70
N SER A 80 -19.69 -10.63 0.78
CA SER A 80 -19.12 -11.91 0.44
C SER A 80 -17.72 -12.08 1.03
N ARG A 81 -17.60 -12.92 2.04
CA ARG A 81 -16.32 -13.27 2.64
C ARG A 81 -15.35 -13.82 1.58
N ARG A 82 -15.85 -14.58 0.65
CA ARG A 82 -15.05 -15.17 -0.42
C ARG A 82 -14.41 -14.09 -1.29
N ILE A 83 -15.18 -13.07 -1.69
CA ILE A 83 -14.66 -11.96 -2.48
C ILE A 83 -13.53 -11.26 -1.73
N ALA A 84 -13.74 -10.99 -0.45
CA ALA A 84 -12.74 -10.31 0.36
C ALA A 84 -11.43 -11.10 0.44
N TYR A 85 -11.53 -12.38 0.78
CA TYR A 85 -10.35 -13.22 0.93
C TYR A 85 -9.64 -13.44 -0.40
N ASP A 86 -10.38 -13.69 -1.49
CA ASP A 86 -9.78 -13.88 -2.80
C ASP A 86 -9.02 -12.65 -3.26
N GLN A 87 -9.62 -11.48 -3.12
CA GLN A 87 -8.97 -10.24 -3.58
C GLN A 87 -7.82 -9.83 -2.68
N LEU A 88 -7.99 -9.87 -1.37
CA LEU A 88 -6.91 -9.48 -0.45
C LEU A 88 -5.74 -10.45 -0.50
N ASN A 89 -6.00 -11.74 -0.64
CA ASN A 89 -4.91 -12.71 -0.79
C ASN A 89 -4.16 -12.51 -2.09
N LYS A 90 -4.86 -12.21 -3.17
CA LYS A 90 -4.22 -11.93 -4.45
C LYS A 90 -3.35 -10.68 -4.37
N LEU A 91 -3.86 -9.64 -3.72
CA LEU A 91 -3.08 -8.43 -3.49
C LEU A 91 -1.84 -8.73 -2.65
N SER A 92 -1.98 -9.54 -1.60
CA SER A 92 -0.86 -9.94 -0.75
C SER A 92 0.22 -10.65 -1.55
N GLU A 93 -0.15 -11.59 -2.41
CA GLU A 93 0.82 -12.29 -3.28
C GLU A 93 1.57 -11.31 -4.16
N PHE A 94 0.85 -10.38 -4.77
CA PHE A 94 1.47 -9.38 -5.63
C PHE A 94 2.46 -8.51 -4.86
N LEU A 95 2.05 -8.02 -3.70
CA LEU A 95 2.90 -7.15 -2.89
C LEU A 95 4.17 -7.87 -2.44
N GLN A 96 4.04 -9.12 -2.02
CA GLN A 96 5.20 -9.92 -1.61
C GLN A 96 6.16 -10.18 -2.77
N ARG A 97 5.63 -10.30 -3.98
CA ARG A 97 6.45 -10.48 -5.18
C ARG A 97 7.33 -9.27 -5.45
N LEU A 98 6.90 -8.08 -5.04
CA LEU A 98 7.69 -6.86 -5.20
C LEU A 98 9.04 -6.94 -4.48
N ASN A 99 9.17 -7.78 -3.47
CA ASN A 99 10.45 -8.00 -2.80
C ASN A 99 11.52 -8.55 -3.77
N LYS A 100 11.08 -9.28 -4.78
CA LYS A 100 11.98 -9.86 -5.78
C LYS A 100 12.12 -8.97 -7.00
N THR A 101 11.00 -8.42 -7.49
CA THR A 101 11.01 -7.65 -8.73
C THR A 101 11.54 -6.24 -8.55
N LYS A 102 11.37 -5.67 -7.35
CA LYS A 102 11.80 -4.29 -7.05
C LYS A 102 11.22 -3.25 -8.03
N GLU A 103 10.03 -3.51 -8.53
CA GLU A 103 9.38 -2.65 -9.52
C GLU A 103 8.85 -1.33 -8.95
N LEU A 104 8.70 -1.25 -7.63
CA LEU A 104 8.16 -0.04 -7.01
C LEU A 104 9.24 1.04 -7.01
N VAL A 105 9.01 2.09 -7.81
CA VAL A 105 9.97 3.17 -7.96
C VAL A 105 9.32 4.51 -7.70
N SER A 106 10.14 5.49 -7.31
CA SER A 106 9.67 6.85 -7.10
C SER A 106 9.20 7.45 -8.41
N ARG A 107 8.08 8.18 -8.36
CA ARG A 107 7.51 8.81 -9.54
C ARG A 107 8.10 10.17 -9.86
N SER A 108 8.88 10.72 -8.96
CA SER A 108 9.43 12.06 -9.10
C SER A 108 10.94 12.06 -8.95
N PRO A 109 11.66 11.44 -9.90
CA PRO A 109 13.12 11.35 -9.80
C PRO A 109 13.80 12.70 -9.82
N ASP A 110 13.14 13.74 -10.35
CA ASP A 110 13.70 15.09 -10.41
C ASP A 110 13.63 15.84 -9.07
N HIS A 111 12.96 15.23 -8.09
CA HIS A 111 12.81 15.85 -6.77
C HIS A 111 13.40 14.93 -5.71
N PRO A 112 14.70 15.00 -5.44
CA PRO A 112 15.36 14.08 -4.50
C PRO A 112 14.73 14.04 -3.12
N SER A 113 14.16 15.14 -2.65
CA SER A 113 13.52 15.18 -1.33
C SER A 113 12.23 14.37 -1.26
N THR A 114 11.62 14.05 -2.40
CA THR A 114 10.41 13.24 -2.47
C THR A 114 10.67 11.85 -3.03
N SER A 115 11.92 11.55 -3.37
CA SER A 115 12.30 10.26 -3.92
C SER A 115 12.55 9.24 -2.82
N PHE A 116 12.32 7.98 -3.16
CA PHE A 116 12.61 6.87 -2.27
C PHE A 116 13.26 5.74 -3.06
N ILE A 117 13.97 4.87 -2.34
CA ILE A 117 14.47 3.62 -2.90
C ILE A 117 13.75 2.49 -2.18
N PHE A 118 13.01 1.70 -2.92
CA PHE A 118 12.25 0.60 -2.34
C PHE A 118 13.21 -0.48 -1.80
N ASP A 119 12.99 -0.88 -0.56
CA ASP A 119 13.74 -1.97 0.06
C ASP A 119 12.92 -3.25 0.07
N SER A 120 11.82 -3.23 0.80
CA SER A 120 11.02 -4.44 0.97
C SER A 120 9.60 -4.08 1.39
N ILE A 121 8.75 -5.09 1.36
CA ILE A 121 7.37 -4.96 1.79
C ILE A 121 7.02 -6.20 2.63
N SER A 122 6.32 -5.97 3.73
CA SER A 122 5.85 -7.03 4.60
C SER A 122 4.33 -6.94 4.66
N VAL A 123 3.69 -8.07 4.47
CA VAL A 123 2.22 -8.14 4.50
C VAL A 123 1.83 -9.09 5.61
N SER A 124 0.87 -8.70 6.43
CA SER A 124 0.36 -9.59 7.46
C SER A 124 -0.22 -10.83 6.81
N SER A 125 -0.02 -11.97 7.45
CA SER A 125 -0.44 -13.25 6.88
C SER A 125 -1.94 -13.44 6.83
N ASP A 126 -2.67 -12.71 7.65
CA ASP A 126 -4.09 -12.95 7.85
C ASP A 126 -4.96 -11.75 7.48
N VAL A 127 -5.94 -12.03 6.63
CA VAL A 127 -7.06 -11.13 6.40
C VAL A 127 -7.96 -11.18 7.63
N HIS A 128 -8.34 -10.04 8.18
CA HIS A 128 -9.18 -10.02 9.35
C HIS A 128 -10.39 -9.11 9.18
N GLU A 129 -11.46 -9.46 9.86
CA GLU A 129 -12.69 -8.69 9.88
C GLU A 129 -12.58 -7.61 10.94
N ILE A 130 -12.98 -6.39 10.57
CA ILE A 130 -12.92 -5.27 11.50
C ILE A 130 -14.29 -4.88 12.00
N GLN A 131 -15.26 -4.87 11.10
CA GLN A 131 -16.55 -4.27 11.40
C GLN A 131 -17.62 -4.85 10.49
N GLU A 132 -18.83 -4.96 11.01
CA GLU A 132 -20.00 -5.34 10.22
C GLU A 132 -21.07 -4.29 10.42
N ASP A 133 -21.69 -3.83 9.34
CA ASP A 133 -22.77 -2.86 9.42
C ASP A 133 -24.13 -3.54 9.57
N LEU A 134 -25.18 -2.73 9.66
CA LEU A 134 -26.52 -3.24 9.90
C LEU A 134 -27.11 -3.99 8.72
N GLN A 135 -26.55 -3.83 7.53
CA GLN A 135 -26.99 -4.53 6.32
C GLN A 135 -26.20 -5.82 6.08
N GLY A 136 -25.29 -6.16 6.98
CA GLY A 136 -24.49 -7.36 6.83
C GLY A 136 -23.25 -7.20 5.97
N THR A 137 -22.86 -5.96 5.63
CA THR A 137 -21.62 -5.68 4.93
C THR A 137 -20.47 -5.66 5.92
N VAL A 138 -19.45 -6.46 5.66
CA VAL A 138 -18.30 -6.58 6.55
C VAL A 138 -17.09 -5.88 5.94
N THR A 139 -16.34 -5.19 6.78
CA THR A 139 -15.06 -4.59 6.38
C THR A 139 -13.94 -5.55 6.72
N TYR A 140 -13.18 -5.92 5.71
CA TYR A 140 -12.00 -6.78 5.84
C TYR A 140 -10.74 -5.97 5.63
N GLN A 141 -9.67 -6.34 6.30
CA GLN A 141 -8.44 -5.57 6.29
C GLN A 141 -7.22 -6.47 6.25
N LEU A 142 -6.19 -5.98 5.57
CA LEU A 142 -4.88 -6.61 5.51
C LEU A 142 -3.83 -5.53 5.76
N ASP A 143 -2.94 -5.76 6.71
CA ASP A 143 -1.92 -4.78 7.07
C ASP A 143 -0.68 -4.92 6.18
N VAL A 144 -0.15 -3.79 5.75
CA VAL A 144 1.00 -3.73 4.84
C VAL A 144 2.02 -2.77 5.41
N ALA A 145 3.27 -3.18 5.47
CA ALA A 145 4.39 -2.32 5.86
C ALA A 145 5.37 -2.23 4.70
N VAL A 146 5.65 -1.01 4.26
CA VAL A 146 6.57 -0.75 3.15
C VAL A 146 7.84 -0.12 3.69
N PHE A 147 8.98 -0.73 3.40
CA PHE A 147 10.29 -0.23 3.84
C PHE A 147 10.99 0.41 2.67
N VAL A 148 11.39 1.66 2.85
CA VAL A 148 12.07 2.43 1.81
C VAL A 148 13.24 3.20 2.41
N TYR A 149 14.24 3.45 1.58
CA TYR A 149 15.32 4.35 1.95
C TYR A 149 15.00 5.74 1.44
N ARG A 150 15.21 6.71 2.30
CA ARG A 150 15.07 8.12 1.95
C ARG A 150 16.36 8.82 2.29
N LYS A 151 16.85 9.60 1.34
CA LYS A 151 18.03 10.42 1.56
C LYS A 151 17.59 11.77 2.07
N GLY A 152 18.31 12.28 3.04
CA GLY A 152 18.13 13.65 3.46
C GLY A 152 17.74 13.81 4.91
N GLU A 153 16.85 14.74 5.18
CA GLU A 153 16.57 15.25 6.50
C GLU A 153 15.75 14.29 7.36
N PHE A 154 16.14 14.22 8.60
CA PHE A 154 15.49 13.41 9.62
C PHE A 154 14.80 14.30 10.64
#